data_1b73a4462eb1c7414fd6520e934962cc
#
_entry.id   1b73a4462eb1c7414fd6520e934962cc
#
_cell.length_a   1.000
_cell.length_b   1.000
_cell.length_c   1.000
_cell.angle_alpha   90.00
_cell.angle_beta   90.00
_cell.angle_gamma   90.00
#
_symmetry.space_group_name_H-M   'P 1'
#
loop_
_entity.id
_entity.type
_entity.pdbx_description
1 polymer ?
#
loop_
_entity_poly.entity_id
_entity_poly.type
_entity_poly.pdbx_seq_one_letter_code
_entity_poly.pdbx_strand_id
1 'polypeptide(L)'
;MVVLSSIGAHLRHGAGPIDGLGYLEEKLLGLKNIHTKFLRPSYFYSNLFAFAGMIKHAGIAGSNFGDTDEKLVLADTDDIATEVSEQLLNLSFTGNSITYIASDERHPSEIAEVLGKSVGKENTPWITFTDEQAVKGMLDAGLSEQWANLYKHLNSSIRSGKLQEDYWKNRPKKLGKYKLEDFVKEFVKVYEGS
;
A
#
# COMPACT_ATOMS: atom_id res chain seq x y z
N MET A 1 23.67 0.47 5.88
CA MET A 1 22.39 0.23 6.62
C MET A 1 21.28 0.02 5.62
N VAL A 2 20.39 -0.96 5.87
CA VAL A 2 19.15 -1.16 5.08
C VAL A 2 18.00 -0.72 5.96
N VAL A 3 17.10 0.09 5.42
CA VAL A 3 15.96 0.68 6.16
C VAL A 3 14.68 0.40 5.40
N LEU A 4 13.72 -0.24 6.06
CA LEU A 4 12.37 -0.40 5.53
C LEU A 4 11.63 0.92 5.73
N SER A 5 11.30 1.57 4.63
CA SER A 5 10.54 2.81 4.52
C SER A 5 9.20 2.53 3.87
N SER A 6 8.67 3.44 3.07
CA SER A 6 7.40 3.27 2.35
C SER A 6 7.34 4.12 1.09
N ILE A 7 6.54 3.69 0.14
CA ILE A 7 6.00 4.58 -0.90
C ILE A 7 5.39 5.82 -0.22
N GLY A 8 5.55 7.00 -0.80
CA GLY A 8 5.07 8.25 -0.22
C GLY A 8 6.00 8.91 0.80
N ALA A 9 7.10 8.25 1.24
CA ALA A 9 8.04 8.83 2.20
C ALA A 9 8.73 10.12 1.69
N HIS A 10 8.69 10.40 0.40
CA HIS A 10 9.18 11.66 -0.19
C HIS A 10 8.35 12.87 0.18
N LEU A 11 7.06 12.70 0.56
CA LEU A 11 6.13 13.82 0.78
C LEU A 11 6.42 14.61 2.05
N ARG A 12 6.94 13.99 3.10
CA ARG A 12 7.19 14.59 4.44
C ARG A 12 5.91 14.96 5.20
N HIS A 13 4.84 15.37 4.51
CA HIS A 13 3.55 15.77 5.07
C HIS A 13 2.40 15.37 4.14
N GLY A 14 1.26 15.03 4.74
CA GLY A 14 0.01 14.79 4.01
C GLY A 14 -0.17 13.35 3.52
N ALA A 15 0.74 12.45 3.86
CA ALA A 15 0.62 11.01 3.61
C ALA A 15 0.17 10.22 4.85
N GLY A 16 -0.37 10.91 5.86
CA GLY A 16 -0.89 10.29 7.08
C GLY A 16 0.18 9.51 7.86
N PRO A 17 -0.01 8.19 8.11
CA PRO A 17 0.98 7.41 8.88
C PRO A 17 2.36 7.37 8.23
N ILE A 18 2.47 7.59 6.92
CA ILE A 18 3.72 7.53 6.17
C ILE A 18 4.62 8.75 6.45
N ASP A 19 4.06 9.86 6.92
CA ASP A 19 4.82 11.08 7.24
C ASP A 19 5.99 10.79 8.19
N GLY A 20 5.78 9.90 9.17
CA GLY A 20 6.83 9.48 10.11
C GLY A 20 8.03 8.82 9.43
N LEU A 21 7.79 8.05 8.37
CA LEU A 21 8.85 7.41 7.58
C LEU A 21 9.62 8.43 6.74
N GLY A 22 8.94 9.44 6.23
CA GLY A 22 9.57 10.56 5.56
C GLY A 22 10.54 11.33 6.49
N TYR A 23 10.13 11.60 7.73
CA TYR A 23 11.02 12.19 8.75
C TYR A 23 12.18 11.29 9.12
N LEU A 24 11.95 9.98 9.25
CA LEU A 24 13.02 9.00 9.50
C LEU A 24 14.08 9.06 8.39
N GLU A 25 13.67 8.99 7.13
CA GLU A 25 14.61 9.10 6.00
C GLU A 25 15.43 10.39 6.06
N GLU A 26 14.76 11.53 6.31
CA GLU A 26 15.45 12.83 6.43
C GLU A 26 16.52 12.82 7.53
N LYS A 27 16.21 12.30 8.71
CA LYS A 27 17.17 12.19 9.82
C LYS A 27 18.35 11.28 9.47
N LEU A 28 18.08 10.15 8.83
CA LEU A 28 19.12 9.20 8.44
C LEU A 28 20.01 9.74 7.31
N LEU A 29 19.46 10.51 6.38
CA LEU A 29 20.22 11.18 5.31
C LEU A 29 21.22 12.21 5.87
N GLY A 30 20.96 12.78 7.04
CA GLY A 30 21.86 13.71 7.74
C GLY A 30 23.05 13.04 8.41
N LEU A 31 23.09 11.70 8.52
CA LEU A 31 24.19 10.97 9.15
C LEU A 31 25.40 10.90 8.21
N LYS A 32 26.60 11.22 8.77
CA LYS A 32 27.85 11.15 8.02
C LYS A 32 28.47 9.76 8.11
N ASN A 33 29.20 9.37 7.05
CA ASN A 33 29.93 8.10 6.98
C ASN A 33 29.06 6.83 7.10
N ILE A 34 27.78 6.93 6.74
CA ILE A 34 26.87 5.80 6.68
C ILE A 34 26.29 5.71 5.26
N HIS A 35 26.36 4.52 4.69
CA HIS A 35 25.69 4.20 3.43
C HIS A 35 24.32 3.63 3.76
N THR A 36 23.26 4.21 3.20
CA THR A 36 21.88 3.82 3.51
C THR A 36 21.12 3.44 2.24
N LYS A 37 20.54 2.25 2.27
CA LYS A 37 19.56 1.79 1.29
C LYS A 37 18.17 1.89 1.90
N PHE A 38 17.34 2.78 1.39
CA PHE A 38 15.93 2.89 1.75
C PHE A 38 15.11 2.00 0.82
N LEU A 39 14.40 1.07 1.40
CA LEU A 39 13.46 0.20 0.70
C LEU A 39 12.05 0.77 0.89
N ARG A 40 11.42 1.17 -0.19
CA ARG A 40 10.07 1.76 -0.21
C ARG A 40 9.06 0.77 -0.79
N PRO A 41 8.55 -0.17 0.01
CA PRO A 41 7.46 -1.01 -0.44
C PRO A 41 6.20 -0.18 -0.70
N SER A 42 5.39 -0.68 -1.61
CA SER A 42 4.11 -0.10 -2.00
C SER A 42 2.98 -0.53 -1.07
N TYR A 43 1.73 -0.35 -1.48
CA TYR A 43 0.55 -0.71 -0.68
C TYR A 43 0.48 -2.22 -0.48
N PHE A 44 0.49 -2.69 0.77
CA PHE A 44 0.55 -4.12 1.06
C PHE A 44 -0.75 -4.82 0.68
N TYR A 45 -0.65 -6.01 0.09
CA TYR A 45 -1.82 -6.85 -0.17
C TYR A 45 -2.65 -7.12 1.09
N SER A 46 -2.02 -7.27 2.25
CA SER A 46 -2.72 -7.47 3.52
C SER A 46 -3.72 -6.35 3.88
N ASN A 47 -3.52 -5.13 3.37
CA ASN A 47 -4.48 -4.05 3.56
C ASN A 47 -5.81 -4.32 2.83
N LEU A 48 -5.81 -5.19 1.81
CA LEU A 48 -7.02 -5.57 1.07
C LEU A 48 -7.96 -6.45 1.91
N PHE A 49 -7.49 -7.03 3.01
CA PHE A 49 -8.36 -7.75 3.97
C PHE A 49 -9.48 -6.87 4.52
N ALA A 50 -9.29 -5.55 4.55
CA ALA A 50 -10.33 -4.61 4.94
C ALA A 50 -11.59 -4.70 4.06
N PHE A 51 -11.48 -5.23 2.84
CA PHE A 51 -12.62 -5.37 1.93
C PHE A 51 -13.42 -6.67 2.17
N ALA A 52 -12.90 -7.63 2.94
CA ALA A 52 -13.57 -8.92 3.13
C ALA A 52 -14.99 -8.77 3.70
N GLY A 53 -15.14 -8.00 4.78
CA GLY A 53 -16.45 -7.72 5.37
C GLY A 53 -17.39 -6.95 4.45
N MET A 54 -16.89 -5.97 3.69
CA MET A 54 -17.70 -5.23 2.72
C MET A 54 -18.21 -6.13 1.60
N ILE A 55 -17.36 -6.99 1.05
CA ILE A 55 -17.76 -7.94 0.01
C ILE A 55 -18.74 -8.96 0.58
N LYS A 56 -18.54 -9.44 1.81
CA LYS A 56 -19.39 -10.44 2.44
C LYS A 56 -20.81 -9.92 2.70
N HIS A 57 -20.91 -8.74 3.31
CA HIS A 57 -22.19 -8.24 3.82
C HIS A 57 -22.88 -7.29 2.86
N ALA A 58 -22.14 -6.54 2.04
CA ALA A 58 -22.72 -5.57 1.13
C ALA A 58 -22.51 -5.90 -0.37
N GLY A 59 -21.66 -6.88 -0.69
CA GLY A 59 -21.35 -7.24 -2.08
C GLY A 59 -20.57 -6.18 -2.84
N ILE A 60 -19.86 -5.32 -2.14
CA ILE A 60 -19.05 -4.22 -2.70
C ILE A 60 -17.64 -4.23 -2.13
N ALA A 61 -16.69 -3.62 -2.83
CA ALA A 61 -15.45 -3.13 -2.26
C ALA A 61 -15.37 -1.62 -2.47
N GLY A 62 -14.64 -0.90 -1.62
CA GLY A 62 -14.56 0.54 -1.81
C GLY A 62 -13.71 1.27 -0.79
N SER A 63 -13.29 2.48 -1.17
CA SER A 63 -12.50 3.36 -0.32
C SER A 63 -12.68 4.81 -0.77
N ASN A 64 -12.27 5.77 0.08
CA ASN A 64 -12.22 7.18 -0.29
C ASN A 64 -10.97 7.57 -1.10
N PHE A 65 -10.05 6.64 -1.41
CA PHE A 65 -9.02 6.92 -2.40
C PHE A 65 -9.53 6.82 -3.85
N GLY A 66 -10.74 6.31 -4.03
CA GLY A 66 -11.44 6.33 -5.31
C GLY A 66 -10.98 5.27 -6.30
N ASP A 67 -11.62 5.25 -7.47
CA ASP A 67 -11.14 4.55 -8.66
C ASP A 67 -10.37 5.60 -9.47
N THR A 68 -9.06 5.64 -9.27
CA THR A 68 -8.18 6.66 -9.85
C THR A 68 -7.79 6.28 -11.28
N ASP A 69 -7.46 7.27 -12.12
CA ASP A 69 -6.89 7.03 -13.44
C ASP A 69 -5.55 6.30 -13.35
N GLU A 70 -4.83 6.50 -12.25
CA GLU A 70 -3.58 5.79 -11.95
C GLU A 70 -3.86 4.49 -11.21
N LYS A 71 -3.10 3.45 -11.54
CA LYS A 71 -3.13 2.18 -10.83
C LYS A 71 -2.61 2.32 -9.41
N LEU A 72 -3.25 1.62 -8.47
CA LEU A 72 -2.69 1.40 -7.14
C LEU A 72 -1.51 0.43 -7.26
N VAL A 73 -0.38 0.85 -6.70
CA VAL A 73 0.83 0.03 -6.68
C VAL A 73 0.81 -0.85 -5.44
N LEU A 74 0.90 -2.15 -5.63
CA LEU A 74 0.72 -3.18 -4.60
C LEU A 74 2.04 -3.90 -4.32
N ALA A 75 2.24 -4.37 -3.09
CA ALA A 75 3.41 -5.15 -2.70
C ALA A 75 3.02 -6.34 -1.84
N ASP A 76 3.63 -7.48 -2.14
CA ASP A 76 3.59 -8.67 -1.32
C ASP A 76 4.72 -8.67 -0.28
N THR A 77 4.47 -9.22 0.91
CA THR A 77 5.45 -9.27 1.99
C THR A 77 6.62 -10.20 1.68
N ASP A 78 6.43 -11.25 0.90
CA ASP A 78 7.50 -12.16 0.49
C ASP A 78 8.43 -11.53 -0.55
N ASP A 79 7.89 -10.69 -1.46
CA ASP A 79 8.70 -9.89 -2.37
C ASP A 79 9.51 -8.83 -1.59
N ILE A 80 8.93 -8.23 -0.55
CA ILE A 80 9.63 -7.31 0.35
C ILE A 80 10.76 -8.04 1.08
N ALA A 81 10.48 -9.20 1.67
CA ALA A 81 11.47 -10.00 2.39
C ALA A 81 12.62 -10.45 1.47
N THR A 82 12.31 -10.80 0.23
CA THR A 82 13.30 -11.17 -0.78
C THR A 82 14.25 -10.00 -1.05
N GLU A 83 13.72 -8.83 -1.35
CA GLU A 83 14.54 -7.63 -1.62
C GLU A 83 15.39 -7.23 -0.40
N VAL A 84 14.78 -7.23 0.81
CA VAL A 84 15.51 -6.95 2.06
C VAL A 84 16.68 -7.92 2.23
N SER A 85 16.45 -9.21 2.02
CA SER A 85 17.46 -10.25 2.15
C SER A 85 18.61 -10.05 1.14
N GLU A 86 18.29 -9.77 -0.12
CA GLU A 86 19.28 -9.50 -1.16
C GLU A 86 20.16 -8.29 -0.80
N GLN A 87 19.58 -7.20 -0.32
CA GLN A 87 20.31 -6.01 0.06
C GLN A 87 21.18 -6.22 1.30
N LEU A 88 20.75 -7.03 2.28
CA LEU A 88 21.52 -7.34 3.48
C LEU A 88 22.67 -8.31 3.21
N LEU A 89 22.47 -9.28 2.34
CA LEU A 89 23.51 -10.25 1.98
C LEU A 89 24.61 -9.65 1.11
N ASN A 90 24.24 -8.79 0.17
CA ASN A 90 25.19 -8.25 -0.80
C ASN A 90 25.90 -6.97 -0.32
N LEU A 91 25.22 -6.10 0.42
CA LEU A 91 25.72 -4.79 0.92
C LEU A 91 26.51 -3.99 -0.14
N SER A 92 26.11 -4.10 -1.42
CA SER A 92 26.85 -3.56 -2.57
C SER A 92 26.60 -2.08 -2.84
N PHE A 93 25.76 -1.42 -2.05
CA PHE A 93 25.41 -0.02 -2.23
C PHE A 93 26.40 0.91 -1.50
N THR A 94 26.68 2.05 -2.14
CA THR A 94 27.46 3.16 -1.56
C THR A 94 26.66 4.45 -1.61
N GLY A 95 26.88 5.32 -0.61
CA GLY A 95 26.05 6.53 -0.44
C GLY A 95 24.64 6.20 -0.01
N ASN A 96 23.72 7.11 -0.31
CA ASN A 96 22.30 6.95 -0.01
C ASN A 96 21.53 6.63 -1.30
N SER A 97 20.67 5.62 -1.25
CA SER A 97 19.90 5.19 -2.40
C SER A 97 18.52 4.67 -2.00
N ILE A 98 17.57 4.74 -2.93
CA ILE A 98 16.18 4.28 -2.75
C ILE A 98 15.93 3.14 -3.71
N THR A 99 15.18 2.14 -3.26
CA THR A 99 14.61 1.09 -4.10
C THR A 99 13.13 0.96 -3.79
N TYR A 100 12.31 1.05 -4.81
CA TYR A 100 10.88 0.76 -4.71
C TYR A 100 10.64 -0.75 -4.85
N ILE A 101 9.73 -1.28 -4.03
CA ILE A 101 9.30 -2.68 -4.07
C ILE A 101 7.83 -2.71 -4.41
N ALA A 102 7.51 -3.29 -5.55
CA ALA A 102 6.14 -3.45 -6.05
C ALA A 102 5.98 -4.83 -6.66
N SER A 103 4.88 -5.49 -6.37
CA SER A 103 4.53 -6.81 -6.89
C SER A 103 3.55 -6.71 -8.06
N ASP A 104 2.63 -5.75 -8.00
CA ASP A 104 1.59 -5.56 -9.01
C ASP A 104 1.13 -4.10 -9.11
N GLU A 105 0.43 -3.77 -10.19
CA GLU A 105 -0.14 -2.44 -10.45
C GLU A 105 -1.56 -2.63 -11.00
N ARG A 106 -2.58 -2.32 -10.21
CA ARG A 106 -3.98 -2.59 -10.52
C ARG A 106 -4.88 -1.38 -10.32
N HIS A 107 -5.87 -1.22 -11.16
CA HIS A 107 -6.95 -0.28 -10.85
C HIS A 107 -7.78 -0.82 -9.67
N PRO A 108 -8.31 0.05 -8.79
CA PRO A 108 -9.17 -0.38 -7.68
C PRO A 108 -10.35 -1.23 -8.12
N SER A 109 -10.97 -0.94 -9.26
CA SER A 109 -12.03 -1.76 -9.86
C SER A 109 -11.57 -3.18 -10.22
N GLU A 110 -10.35 -3.35 -10.77
CA GLU A 110 -9.77 -4.67 -11.04
C GLU A 110 -9.55 -5.45 -9.73
N ILE A 111 -9.13 -4.77 -8.66
CA ILE A 111 -8.94 -5.39 -7.34
C ILE A 111 -10.29 -5.91 -6.82
N ALA A 112 -11.34 -5.09 -6.88
CA ALA A 112 -12.69 -5.49 -6.45
C ALA A 112 -13.20 -6.71 -7.22
N GLU A 113 -13.01 -6.74 -8.54
CA GLU A 113 -13.41 -7.85 -9.40
C GLU A 113 -12.67 -9.15 -9.02
N VAL A 114 -11.34 -9.10 -8.90
CA VAL A 114 -10.51 -10.27 -8.56
C VAL A 114 -10.86 -10.82 -7.18
N LEU A 115 -10.97 -9.95 -6.17
CA LEU A 115 -11.36 -10.36 -4.81
C LEU A 115 -12.77 -10.93 -4.76
N GLY A 116 -13.74 -10.25 -5.39
CA GLY A 116 -15.13 -10.71 -5.44
C GLY A 116 -15.25 -12.08 -6.11
N LYS A 117 -14.63 -12.25 -7.28
CA LYS A 117 -14.63 -13.52 -8.01
C LYS A 117 -14.04 -14.66 -7.19
N SER A 118 -12.99 -14.40 -6.40
CA SER A 118 -12.33 -15.43 -5.59
C SER A 118 -13.24 -16.02 -4.49
N VAL A 119 -14.30 -15.30 -4.10
CA VAL A 119 -15.27 -15.70 -3.06
C VAL A 119 -16.67 -15.93 -3.62
N GLY A 120 -16.79 -16.13 -4.93
CA GLY A 120 -18.08 -16.40 -5.59
C GLY A 120 -19.01 -15.19 -5.69
N LYS A 121 -18.51 -13.98 -5.54
CA LYS A 121 -19.22 -12.71 -5.71
C LYS A 121 -18.79 -12.04 -7.02
N GLU A 122 -19.17 -12.64 -8.14
CA GLU A 122 -18.90 -12.07 -9.46
C GLU A 122 -19.51 -10.66 -9.58
N ASN A 123 -18.84 -9.79 -10.34
CA ASN A 123 -19.26 -8.40 -10.54
C ASN A 123 -19.30 -7.55 -9.26
N THR A 124 -18.43 -7.82 -8.27
CA THR A 124 -18.26 -6.94 -7.11
C THR A 124 -17.83 -5.54 -7.57
N PRO A 125 -18.66 -4.50 -7.40
CA PRO A 125 -18.31 -3.16 -7.84
C PRO A 125 -17.33 -2.51 -6.87
N TRP A 126 -16.49 -1.63 -7.41
CA TRP A 126 -15.73 -0.68 -6.61
C TRP A 126 -16.57 0.57 -6.34
N ILE A 127 -16.66 0.97 -5.08
CA ILE A 127 -17.41 2.17 -4.66
C ILE A 127 -16.44 3.22 -4.11
N THR A 128 -16.50 4.43 -4.66
CA THR A 128 -15.78 5.57 -4.12
C THR A 128 -16.60 6.21 -2.99
N PHE A 129 -16.09 6.14 -1.77
CA PHE A 129 -16.70 6.79 -0.61
C PHE A 129 -16.25 8.25 -0.50
N THR A 130 -17.08 9.09 0.12
CA THR A 130 -16.63 10.41 0.59
C THR A 130 -15.68 10.25 1.78
N ASP A 131 -14.90 11.29 2.08
CA ASP A 131 -14.01 11.28 3.25
C ASP A 131 -14.80 11.09 4.56
N GLU A 132 -15.99 11.68 4.65
CA GLU A 132 -16.89 11.56 5.81
C GLU A 132 -17.41 10.13 5.97
N GLN A 133 -17.82 9.50 4.87
CA GLN A 133 -18.29 8.09 4.88
C GLN A 133 -17.16 7.15 5.30
N ALA A 134 -15.95 7.35 4.78
CA ALA A 134 -14.79 6.52 5.11
C ALA A 134 -14.39 6.69 6.58
N VAL A 135 -14.30 7.94 7.08
CA VAL A 135 -14.00 8.21 8.49
C VAL A 135 -15.05 7.58 9.40
N LYS A 136 -16.35 7.76 9.08
CA LYS A 136 -17.42 7.14 9.85
C LYS A 136 -17.29 5.61 9.88
N GLY A 137 -17.04 4.97 8.75
CA GLY A 137 -16.85 3.52 8.68
C GLY A 137 -15.66 3.03 9.53
N MET A 138 -14.55 3.77 9.53
CA MET A 138 -13.39 3.45 10.37
C MET A 138 -13.70 3.59 11.86
N LEU A 139 -14.44 4.63 12.26
CA LEU A 139 -14.86 4.83 13.66
C LEU A 139 -15.83 3.72 14.09
N ASP A 140 -16.80 3.37 13.25
CA ASP A 140 -17.77 2.29 13.50
C ASP A 140 -17.06 0.92 13.62
N ALA A 141 -15.92 0.74 12.92
CA ALA A 141 -15.05 -0.42 13.02
C ALA A 141 -14.09 -0.38 14.23
N GLY A 142 -14.18 0.64 15.10
CA GLY A 142 -13.42 0.73 16.34
C GLY A 142 -12.06 1.43 16.24
N LEU A 143 -11.72 2.06 15.10
CA LEU A 143 -10.52 2.90 15.02
C LEU A 143 -10.72 4.18 15.84
N SER A 144 -9.63 4.67 16.44
CA SER A 144 -9.66 6.00 17.09
C SER A 144 -9.81 7.11 16.03
N GLU A 145 -10.36 8.26 16.45
CA GLU A 145 -10.49 9.44 15.59
C GLU A 145 -9.14 9.87 14.99
N GLN A 146 -8.07 9.78 15.77
CA GLN A 146 -6.72 10.10 15.30
C GLN A 146 -6.31 9.20 14.14
N TRP A 147 -6.49 7.89 14.26
CA TRP A 147 -6.15 6.95 13.20
C TRP A 147 -7.05 7.10 11.97
N ALA A 148 -8.35 7.28 12.16
CA ALA A 148 -9.28 7.51 11.05
C ALA A 148 -8.88 8.76 10.24
N ASN A 149 -8.48 9.85 10.91
CA ASN A 149 -7.99 11.05 10.23
C ASN A 149 -6.64 10.82 9.51
N LEU A 150 -5.71 10.06 10.10
CA LEU A 150 -4.45 9.70 9.43
C LEU A 150 -4.70 8.90 8.15
N TYR A 151 -5.59 7.90 8.19
CA TYR A 151 -5.98 7.13 7.00
C TYR A 151 -6.73 7.98 5.97
N LYS A 152 -7.57 8.94 6.40
CA LYS A 152 -8.16 9.90 5.48
C LYS A 152 -7.10 10.68 4.70
N HIS A 153 -6.04 11.16 5.36
CA HIS A 153 -4.93 11.85 4.70
C HIS A 153 -4.16 10.94 3.75
N LEU A 154 -3.87 9.69 4.17
CA LEU A 154 -3.23 8.70 3.32
C LEU A 154 -4.05 8.47 2.03
N ASN A 155 -5.34 8.19 2.18
CA ASN A 155 -6.23 7.91 1.06
C ASN A 155 -6.39 9.13 0.14
N SER A 156 -6.43 10.35 0.70
CA SER A 156 -6.43 11.58 -0.09
C SER A 156 -5.15 11.75 -0.91
N SER A 157 -4.00 11.33 -0.37
CA SER A 157 -2.73 11.38 -1.11
C SER A 157 -2.64 10.31 -2.21
N ILE A 158 -3.28 9.14 -2.03
CA ILE A 158 -3.47 8.13 -3.08
C ILE A 158 -4.36 8.72 -4.19
N ARG A 159 -5.56 9.21 -3.82
CA ARG A 159 -6.54 9.78 -4.75
C ARG A 159 -5.98 10.90 -5.63
N SER A 160 -5.10 11.71 -5.07
CA SER A 160 -4.45 12.81 -5.82
C SER A 160 -3.23 12.39 -6.62
N GLY A 161 -2.85 11.11 -6.62
CA GLY A 161 -1.63 10.60 -7.27
C GLY A 161 -0.32 10.92 -6.53
N LYS A 162 -0.34 11.84 -5.55
CA LYS A 162 0.86 12.34 -4.87
C LYS A 162 1.63 11.24 -4.15
N LEU A 163 0.94 10.28 -3.54
CA LEU A 163 1.60 9.19 -2.82
C LEU A 163 2.54 8.38 -3.72
N GLN A 164 2.16 8.19 -4.97
CA GLN A 164 2.81 7.32 -5.94
C GLN A 164 3.65 8.07 -6.97
N GLU A 165 3.63 9.41 -6.98
CA GLU A 165 4.28 10.18 -8.06
C GLU A 165 5.78 9.93 -8.20
N ASP A 166 6.49 9.74 -7.08
CA ASP A 166 7.92 9.44 -7.11
C ASP A 166 8.19 7.98 -7.54
N TYR A 167 7.28 7.06 -7.20
CA TYR A 167 7.33 5.69 -7.70
C TYR A 167 7.26 5.66 -9.23
N TRP A 168 6.33 6.37 -9.86
CA TRP A 168 6.18 6.36 -11.32
C TRP A 168 7.39 6.92 -12.04
N LYS A 169 8.08 7.90 -11.43
CA LYS A 169 9.35 8.44 -11.93
C LYS A 169 10.52 7.45 -11.81
N ASN A 170 10.47 6.59 -10.79
CA ASN A 170 11.51 5.64 -10.42
C ASN A 170 11.03 4.18 -10.45
N ARG A 171 10.03 3.89 -11.27
CA ARG A 171 9.40 2.58 -11.36
C ARG A 171 10.43 1.49 -11.63
N PRO A 172 10.46 0.38 -10.85
CA PRO A 172 11.39 -0.71 -11.08
C PRO A 172 11.14 -1.36 -12.43
N LYS A 173 12.21 -1.77 -13.12
CA LYS A 173 12.13 -2.44 -14.42
C LYS A 173 11.39 -3.77 -14.34
N LYS A 174 11.42 -4.43 -13.21
CA LYS A 174 10.77 -5.72 -12.96
C LYS A 174 10.00 -5.63 -11.66
N LEU A 175 8.74 -6.03 -11.70
CA LEU A 175 7.90 -6.19 -10.53
C LEU A 175 8.18 -7.53 -9.84
N GLY A 176 7.80 -7.63 -8.58
CA GLY A 176 7.88 -8.85 -7.79
C GLY A 176 7.11 -10.04 -8.41
N LYS A 177 7.28 -11.20 -7.81
CA LYS A 177 6.75 -12.46 -8.34
C LYS A 177 5.28 -12.65 -8.02
N TYR A 178 4.89 -12.25 -6.81
CA TYR A 178 3.54 -12.49 -6.31
C TYR A 178 2.55 -11.52 -6.92
N LYS A 179 1.43 -12.05 -7.43
CA LYS A 179 0.38 -11.26 -8.06
C LYS A 179 -0.88 -11.26 -7.21
N LEU A 180 -1.80 -10.36 -7.51
CA LEU A 180 -3.08 -10.30 -6.81
C LEU A 180 -3.80 -11.66 -6.81
N GLU A 181 -3.70 -12.41 -7.89
CA GLU A 181 -4.27 -13.75 -8.05
C GLU A 181 -3.62 -14.81 -7.14
N ASP A 182 -2.39 -14.60 -6.69
CA ASP A 182 -1.74 -15.47 -5.68
C ASP A 182 -2.25 -15.12 -4.28
N PHE A 183 -2.40 -13.83 -3.98
CA PHE A 183 -2.89 -13.33 -2.70
C PHE A 183 -4.34 -13.74 -2.40
N VAL A 184 -5.20 -13.94 -3.41
CA VAL A 184 -6.61 -14.33 -3.16
C VAL A 184 -6.76 -15.58 -2.30
N LYS A 185 -5.78 -16.49 -2.28
CA LYS A 185 -5.81 -17.69 -1.43
C LYS A 185 -5.84 -17.33 0.07
N GLU A 186 -5.14 -16.27 0.44
CA GLU A 186 -5.14 -15.75 1.81
C GLU A 186 -6.39 -14.92 2.08
N PHE A 187 -6.81 -14.14 1.10
CA PHE A 187 -8.03 -13.35 1.19
C PHE A 187 -9.26 -14.21 1.45
N VAL A 188 -9.42 -15.34 0.75
CA VAL A 188 -10.52 -16.30 0.95
C VAL A 188 -10.59 -16.78 2.39
N LYS A 189 -9.45 -17.13 3.02
CA LYS A 189 -9.43 -17.57 4.42
C LYS A 189 -9.95 -16.50 5.38
N VAL A 190 -9.55 -15.25 5.16
CA VAL A 190 -10.04 -14.12 5.98
C VAL A 190 -11.53 -13.88 5.75
N TYR A 191 -11.96 -13.92 4.49
CA TYR A 191 -13.37 -13.78 4.12
C TYR A 191 -14.27 -14.87 4.75
N GLU A 192 -13.83 -16.11 4.81
CA GLU A 192 -14.57 -17.20 5.45
C GLU A 192 -14.68 -17.01 6.96
N GLY A 193 -13.64 -16.47 7.60
CA GLY A 193 -13.58 -16.21 9.05
C GLY A 193 -14.19 -14.89 9.52
N SER A 194 -14.60 -14.00 8.60
CA SER A 194 -15.15 -12.68 8.91
C SER A 194 -16.66 -12.69 9.15
#